data_3af27730da54d82647a0eba5b964b0e4
#
_entry.id   3af27730da54d82647a0eba5b964b0e4
#
_cell.length_a   1.000
_cell.length_b   1.000
_cell.length_c   1.000
_cell.angle_alpha   90.00
_cell.angle_beta   90.00
_cell.angle_gamma   90.00
#
_symmetry.space_group_name_H-M   'P 1'
#
loop_
_entity.id
_entity.type
_entity.pdbx_description
1 polymer ?
#
loop_
_entity_poly.entity_id
_entity_poly.type
_entity_poly.pdbx_seq_one_letter_code
_entity_poly.pdbx_strand_id
1 'polypeptide(L)'
;MDAFDMFRLMLDEYSSQILQLTAPQAMNAIELSDALGIPIAACYRRIRVLRDAGILKEEGRAVSIGGKLVATYRSSVDSAEVMLEDGRLRVRIRANGQQTADEVQLSEEPTMLHWPATRMRS
;
A
#
# COMPACT_ATOMS: atom_id res chain seq x y z
N MET A 1 5.80 -10.54 -4.33
CA MET A 1 5.84 -9.08 -4.58
C MET A 1 7.00 -8.49 -3.79
N ASP A 2 7.84 -7.73 -4.43
CA ASP A 2 9.00 -7.17 -3.74
C ASP A 2 8.66 -5.85 -3.05
N ALA A 3 9.61 -5.31 -2.29
CA ALA A 3 9.38 -4.11 -1.51
C ALA A 3 9.11 -2.88 -2.38
N PHE A 4 9.72 -2.80 -3.57
CA PHE A 4 9.44 -1.71 -4.48
C PHE A 4 8.00 -1.72 -4.98
N ASP A 5 7.49 -2.91 -5.31
CA ASP A 5 6.11 -3.04 -5.77
C ASP A 5 5.13 -2.68 -4.66
N MET A 6 5.41 -3.15 -3.45
CA MET A 6 4.59 -2.79 -2.30
C MET A 6 4.59 -1.29 -2.07
N PHE A 7 5.76 -0.67 -2.16
CA PHE A 7 5.88 0.76 -1.94
C PHE A 7 5.11 1.54 -3.00
N ARG A 8 5.16 1.08 -4.25
CA ARG A 8 4.39 1.73 -5.32
C ARG A 8 2.89 1.69 -5.07
N LEU A 9 2.40 0.57 -4.54
CA LEU A 9 0.98 0.49 -4.16
C LEU A 9 0.64 1.52 -3.10
N MET A 10 1.54 1.75 -2.17
CA MET A 10 1.32 2.74 -1.11
C MET A 10 1.29 4.17 -1.62
N LEU A 11 1.84 4.42 -2.81
CA LEU A 11 1.85 5.76 -3.39
C LEU A 11 0.57 6.10 -4.14
N ASP A 12 -0.27 5.12 -4.44
CA ASP A 12 -1.58 5.38 -4.99
C ASP A 12 -2.39 6.18 -3.97
N GLU A 13 -3.00 7.26 -4.41
CA GLU A 13 -3.67 8.19 -3.51
C GLU A 13 -4.70 7.50 -2.61
N TYR A 14 -5.60 6.72 -3.20
CA TYR A 14 -6.65 6.08 -2.42
C TYR A 14 -6.14 4.91 -1.60
N SER A 15 -5.19 4.15 -2.13
CA SER A 15 -4.58 3.06 -1.38
C SER A 15 -3.85 3.60 -0.15
N SER A 16 -3.11 4.69 -0.32
CA SER A 16 -2.45 5.36 0.80
C SER A 16 -3.46 5.77 1.87
N GLN A 17 -4.58 6.34 1.46
CA GLN A 17 -5.61 6.78 2.40
C GLN A 17 -6.29 5.60 3.09
N ILE A 18 -6.51 4.50 2.38
CA ILE A 18 -7.06 3.28 3.00
C ILE A 18 -6.12 2.80 4.11
N LEU A 19 -4.82 2.75 3.84
CA LEU A 19 -3.86 2.32 4.86
C LEU A 19 -3.83 3.28 6.04
N GLN A 20 -3.92 4.57 5.80
CA GLN A 20 -3.93 5.57 6.86
C GLN A 20 -5.19 5.46 7.73
N LEU A 21 -6.35 5.30 7.11
CA LEU A 21 -7.61 5.22 7.83
C LEU A 21 -7.73 3.93 8.63
N THR A 22 -7.16 2.85 8.13
CA THR A 22 -7.28 1.54 8.78
C THR A 22 -6.13 1.22 9.73
N ALA A 23 -5.17 2.11 9.88
CA ALA A 23 -4.09 1.91 10.85
C ALA A 23 -4.59 1.97 12.29
N PRO A 24 -5.38 2.98 12.69
CA PRO A 24 -5.86 3.06 14.06
C PRO A 24 -7.02 2.11 14.36
N GLN A 25 -7.80 1.73 13.37
CA GLN A 25 -8.98 0.89 13.61
C GLN A 25 -9.39 0.18 12.32
N ALA A 26 -9.98 -1.00 12.47
CA ALA A 26 -10.50 -1.73 11.34
C ALA A 26 -11.74 -1.02 10.78
N MET A 27 -11.89 -1.04 9.45
CA MET A 27 -13.01 -0.42 8.75
C MET A 27 -13.52 -1.33 7.66
N ASN A 28 -14.82 -1.28 7.39
CA ASN A 28 -15.39 -2.04 6.29
C ASN A 28 -15.32 -1.22 4.99
N ALA A 29 -15.59 -1.88 3.86
CA ALA A 29 -15.48 -1.23 2.55
C ALA A 29 -16.48 -0.09 2.36
N ILE A 30 -17.66 -0.19 2.98
CA ILE A 30 -18.66 0.86 2.88
C ILE A 30 -18.16 2.13 3.56
N GLU A 31 -17.61 1.98 4.77
CA GLU A 31 -17.05 3.09 5.51
C GLU A 31 -15.89 3.75 4.75
N LEU A 32 -15.03 2.91 4.15
CA LEU A 32 -13.90 3.42 3.37
C LEU A 32 -14.39 4.13 2.10
N SER A 33 -15.38 3.57 1.42
CA SER A 33 -15.96 4.19 0.23
C SER A 33 -16.52 5.57 0.57
N ASP A 34 -17.24 5.67 1.68
CA ASP A 34 -17.82 6.94 2.12
C ASP A 34 -16.72 7.94 2.50
N ALA A 35 -15.72 7.48 3.25
CA ALA A 35 -14.65 8.36 3.69
C ALA A 35 -13.82 8.91 2.52
N LEU A 36 -13.62 8.09 1.49
CA LEU A 36 -12.80 8.47 0.34
C LEU A 36 -13.58 9.15 -0.77
N GLY A 37 -14.91 9.04 -0.73
CA GLY A 37 -15.75 9.60 -1.78
C GLY A 37 -15.60 8.88 -3.12
N ILE A 38 -15.33 7.57 -3.09
CA ILE A 38 -15.18 6.77 -4.31
C ILE A 38 -16.22 5.65 -4.35
N PRO A 39 -16.55 5.15 -5.55
CA PRO A 39 -17.50 4.04 -5.67
C PRO A 39 -17.01 2.82 -4.91
N ILE A 40 -17.94 2.08 -4.32
CA ILE A 40 -17.60 0.91 -3.52
C ILE A 40 -16.84 -0.15 -4.33
N ALA A 41 -17.16 -0.28 -5.62
CA ALA A 41 -16.44 -1.22 -6.47
C ALA A 41 -14.97 -0.85 -6.62
N ALA A 42 -14.68 0.44 -6.72
CA ALA A 42 -13.30 0.92 -6.77
C ALA A 42 -12.58 0.67 -5.45
N CYS A 43 -13.29 0.82 -4.35
CA CYS A 43 -12.76 0.56 -3.02
C CYS A 43 -12.40 -0.92 -2.88
N TYR A 44 -13.31 -1.82 -3.24
CA TYR A 44 -13.04 -3.26 -3.17
C TYR A 44 -11.86 -3.68 -4.03
N ARG A 45 -11.70 -3.06 -5.19
CA ARG A 45 -10.58 -3.37 -6.07
C ARG A 45 -9.25 -3.06 -5.40
N ARG A 46 -9.16 -1.91 -4.75
CA ARG A 46 -7.95 -1.53 -4.02
C ARG A 46 -7.71 -2.40 -2.79
N ILE A 47 -8.76 -2.69 -2.06
CA ILE A 47 -8.68 -3.58 -0.90
C ILE A 47 -8.08 -4.92 -1.30
N ARG A 48 -8.56 -5.49 -2.41
CA ARG A 48 -8.08 -6.78 -2.89
C ARG A 48 -6.59 -6.73 -3.21
N VAL A 49 -6.15 -5.69 -3.91
CA VAL A 49 -4.74 -5.55 -4.28
C VAL A 49 -3.86 -5.39 -3.04
N LEU A 50 -4.28 -4.55 -2.11
CA LEU A 50 -3.52 -4.33 -0.88
C LEU A 50 -3.46 -5.57 -0.01
N ARG A 51 -4.56 -6.30 0.07
CA ARG A 51 -4.63 -7.55 0.82
C ARG A 51 -3.73 -8.61 0.20
N ASP A 52 -3.78 -8.75 -1.13
CA ASP A 52 -2.94 -9.73 -1.83
C ASP A 52 -1.46 -9.40 -1.69
N ALA A 53 -1.13 -8.13 -1.54
CA ALA A 53 0.24 -7.69 -1.30
C ALA A 53 0.69 -7.87 0.15
N GLY A 54 -0.22 -8.24 1.05
CA GLY A 54 0.11 -8.46 2.45
C GLY A 54 0.20 -7.20 3.30
N ILE A 55 -0.23 -6.06 2.79
CA ILE A 55 -0.15 -4.80 3.52
C ILE A 55 -1.50 -4.33 4.06
N LEU A 56 -2.55 -5.07 3.78
CA LEU A 56 -3.86 -4.88 4.37
C LEU A 56 -4.38 -6.27 4.75
N LYS A 57 -5.02 -6.40 5.89
CA LYS A 57 -5.56 -7.68 6.31
C LYS A 57 -7.04 -7.57 6.67
N GLU A 58 -7.76 -8.66 6.46
CA GLU A 58 -9.12 -8.77 6.96
C GLU A 58 -8.99 -9.09 8.44
N GLU A 59 -9.51 -8.21 9.29
CA GLU A 59 -9.35 -8.38 10.74
C GLU A 59 -10.55 -9.06 11.38
N GLY A 60 -11.70 -9.00 10.77
CA GLY A 60 -12.90 -9.63 11.34
C GLY A 60 -14.11 -9.19 10.58
N ARG A 61 -15.25 -9.32 11.22
CA ARG A 61 -16.52 -8.92 10.64
C ARG A 61 -17.31 -8.11 11.64
N ALA A 62 -18.07 -7.15 11.14
CA ALA A 62 -18.92 -6.32 11.95
C ALA A 62 -20.23 -6.08 11.24
N VAL A 63 -21.25 -5.76 12.00
CA VAL A 63 -22.57 -5.45 11.45
C VAL A 63 -22.52 -4.05 10.85
N SER A 64 -22.85 -3.93 9.57
CA SER A 64 -22.92 -2.64 8.89
C SER A 64 -24.24 -1.94 9.24
N ILE A 65 -24.35 -0.68 8.83
CA ILE A 65 -25.57 0.10 9.04
C ILE A 65 -26.80 -0.61 8.48
N GLY A 66 -26.64 -1.34 7.37
CA GLY A 66 -27.74 -2.09 6.78
C GLY A 66 -28.07 -3.39 7.47
N GLY A 67 -27.40 -3.70 8.60
CA GLY A 67 -27.65 -4.93 9.35
C GLY A 67 -26.94 -6.15 8.82
N LYS A 68 -26.08 -6.01 7.81
CA LYS A 68 -25.34 -7.13 7.25
C LYS A 68 -24.00 -7.28 7.94
N LEU A 69 -23.57 -8.55 8.06
CA LEU A 69 -22.24 -8.86 8.57
C LEU A 69 -21.26 -8.69 7.42
N VAL A 70 -20.32 -7.76 7.55
CA VAL A 70 -19.35 -7.43 6.51
C VAL A 70 -17.94 -7.51 7.05
N ALA A 71 -17.00 -7.82 6.16
CA ALA A 71 -15.59 -7.90 6.50
C ALA A 71 -15.06 -6.51 6.89
N THR A 72 -14.18 -6.47 7.88
CA THR A 72 -13.45 -5.28 8.25
C THR A 72 -11.98 -5.49 7.94
N TYR A 73 -11.30 -4.40 7.60
CA TYR A 73 -9.92 -4.44 7.15
C TYR A 73 -9.05 -3.52 7.99
N ARG A 74 -7.82 -3.93 8.19
CA ARG A 74 -6.85 -3.14 8.95
C ARG A 74 -5.50 -3.16 8.26
N SER A 75 -4.82 -2.02 8.30
CA SER A 75 -3.46 -1.91 7.78
C SER A 75 -2.54 -2.88 8.50
N SER A 76 -1.72 -3.59 7.73
CA SER A 76 -0.68 -4.48 8.27
C SER A 76 0.66 -3.78 8.31
N VAL A 77 0.75 -2.55 7.81
CA VAL A 77 2.02 -1.84 7.72
C VAL A 77 2.39 -1.23 9.06
N ASP A 78 3.57 -1.60 9.54
CA ASP A 78 4.15 -0.98 10.74
C ASP A 78 5.02 0.21 10.35
N SER A 79 5.78 0.07 9.26
CA SER A 79 6.61 1.15 8.74
C SER A 79 6.98 0.89 7.29
N ALA A 80 7.28 1.98 6.57
CA ALA A 80 7.78 1.90 5.21
C ALA A 80 8.79 3.04 5.05
N GLU A 81 9.96 2.73 4.50
CA GLU A 81 11.04 3.68 4.35
C GLU A 81 11.65 3.59 2.97
N VAL A 82 12.00 4.74 2.42
CA VAL A 82 12.82 4.83 1.20
C VAL A 82 14.05 5.62 1.56
N MET A 83 15.20 5.12 1.14
CA MET A 83 16.46 5.78 1.41
C MET A 83 17.30 5.80 0.12
N LEU A 84 17.82 6.95 -0.21
CA LEU A 84 18.76 7.10 -1.32
C LEU A 84 20.08 7.53 -0.73
N GLU A 85 21.09 6.68 -0.86
CA GLU A 85 22.39 6.92 -0.24
C GLU A 85 23.48 6.32 -1.13
N ASP A 86 24.47 7.12 -1.46
CA ASP A 86 25.62 6.68 -2.28
C ASP A 86 25.20 6.03 -3.58
N GLY A 87 24.18 6.57 -4.24
CA GLY A 87 23.68 6.05 -5.50
C GLY A 87 22.86 4.78 -5.38
N ARG A 88 22.53 4.38 -4.16
CA ARG A 88 21.71 3.19 -3.91
C ARG A 88 20.35 3.60 -3.39
N LEU A 89 19.34 3.05 -3.99
CA LEU A 89 17.96 3.25 -3.55
C LEU A 89 17.54 2.02 -2.76
N ARG A 90 17.18 2.23 -1.51
CA ARG A 90 16.71 1.15 -0.63
C ARG A 90 15.29 1.39 -0.20
N VAL A 91 14.49 0.34 -0.22
CA VAL A 91 13.12 0.37 0.26
C VAL A 91 12.99 -0.71 1.31
N ARG A 92 12.40 -0.35 2.44
CA ARG A 92 12.17 -1.30 3.53
C ARG A 92 10.73 -1.16 3.99
N ILE A 93 10.02 -2.28 4.03
CA ILE A 93 8.65 -2.30 4.51
C ILE A 93 8.56 -3.34 5.61
N ARG A 94 8.00 -2.92 6.73
CA ARG A 94 7.70 -3.83 7.83
C ARG A 94 6.20 -3.97 7.95
N ALA A 95 5.72 -5.20 7.84
CA ALA A 95 4.29 -5.49 7.91
C ALA A 95 4.11 -6.84 8.59
N ASN A 96 3.15 -6.93 9.50
CA ASN A 96 2.86 -8.17 10.24
C ASN A 96 4.09 -8.73 10.95
N GLY A 97 4.95 -7.85 11.45
CA GLY A 97 6.17 -8.27 12.13
C GLY A 97 7.28 -8.79 11.22
N GLN A 98 7.05 -8.78 9.92
CA GLN A 98 8.04 -9.22 8.93
C GLN A 98 8.57 -8.05 8.15
N GLN A 99 9.85 -8.14 7.77
CA GLN A 99 10.49 -7.08 7.00
C GLN A 99 10.76 -7.55 5.58
N THR A 100 10.39 -6.73 4.61
CA THR A 100 10.75 -6.92 3.21
C THR A 100 11.59 -5.72 2.80
N ALA A 101 12.74 -5.98 2.19
CA ALA A 101 13.66 -4.92 1.81
C ALA A 101 14.27 -5.22 0.45
N ASP A 102 14.43 -4.17 -0.35
CA ASP A 102 15.09 -4.25 -1.65
C ASP A 102 16.05 -3.10 -1.81
N GLU A 103 17.06 -3.32 -2.64
CA GLU A 103 18.06 -2.31 -2.94
C GLU A 103 18.38 -2.33 -4.42
N VAL A 104 18.50 -1.14 -5.02
CA VAL A 104 18.88 -0.99 -6.42
C VAL A 104 19.99 0.04 -6.49
N GLN A 105 21.05 -0.30 -7.25
CA GLN A 105 22.11 0.64 -7.56
C GLN A 105 21.74 1.37 -8.85
N LEU A 106 21.45 2.65 -8.73
CA LEU A 106 20.96 3.42 -9.87
C LEU A 106 22.00 3.66 -10.93
N SER A 107 23.27 3.58 -10.58
CA SER A 107 24.36 3.94 -11.50
C SER A 107 24.80 2.84 -12.43
N GLU A 108 24.32 1.62 -12.27
CA GLU A 108 24.89 0.48 -12.97
C GLU A 108 24.06 -0.12 -14.07
N GLU A 109 22.77 0.03 -14.02
CA GLU A 109 21.89 -0.70 -14.92
C GLU A 109 21.40 0.15 -16.07
N PRO A 110 21.83 -0.14 -17.29
CA PRO A 110 21.32 0.59 -18.44
C PRO A 110 19.81 0.55 -18.56
N THR A 111 19.19 -0.54 -18.11
CA THR A 111 17.74 -0.68 -18.15
C THR A 111 17.05 0.33 -17.24
N MET A 112 17.76 0.87 -16.29
CA MET A 112 17.22 1.92 -15.46
C MET A 112 16.96 3.20 -16.23
N LEU A 113 17.50 3.33 -17.41
CA LEU A 113 17.36 4.53 -18.20
C LEU A 113 15.94 4.77 -18.70
N HIS A 114 15.12 3.76 -18.78
CA HIS A 114 13.72 3.97 -19.15
C HIS A 114 12.84 4.18 -17.93
N TRP A 115 13.41 4.15 -16.77
CA TRP A 115 12.77 4.54 -15.54
C TRP A 115 12.40 6.02 -15.59
N PRO A 116 11.38 6.46 -14.88
CA PRO A 116 10.99 7.87 -14.90
C PRO A 116 12.12 8.86 -14.63
N ALA A 117 13.18 8.42 -13.99
CA ALA A 117 14.35 9.27 -13.76
C ALA A 117 14.91 9.82 -15.07
N THR A 118 14.73 9.13 -16.17
CA THR A 118 15.16 9.60 -17.48
C THR A 118 14.54 10.96 -17.79
N ARG A 119 13.32 11.19 -17.34
CA ARG A 119 12.63 12.46 -17.55
C ARG A 119 13.09 13.55 -16.62
N MET A 120 13.68 13.16 -15.51
CA MET A 120 14.11 14.12 -14.50
C MET A 120 15.35 14.88 -14.90
N ARG A 121 16.01 14.44 -15.94
CA ARG A 121 17.19 15.13 -16.44
C ARG A 121 16.87 16.44 -17.16
N SER A 122 15.67 16.57 -17.60
CA SER A 122 15.26 17.76 -18.34
C SER A 122 15.16 18.98 -17.43
#